data_3500b57e0a58f4a1508e850747cf05c8
#
_entry.id   3500b57e0a58f4a1508e850747cf05c8
#
_cell.length_a   1.000
_cell.length_b   1.000
_cell.length_c   1.000
_cell.angle_alpha   90.00
_cell.angle_beta   90.00
_cell.angle_gamma   90.00
#
_symmetry.space_group_name_H-M   'P 1'
#
loop_
_entity.id
_entity.type
_entity.pdbx_description
1 polymer ?
#
loop_
_entity_poly.entity_id
_entity_poly.type
_entity_poly.pdbx_seq_one_letter_code
_entity_poly.pdbx_strand_id
1 'polypeptide(L)'
;MKTTLFRKKNIASILKEAEQNELSEHKLNRTLSLRDITSLGIAAIIGAGIFSTIGNASASGGPAVVLLFVFIAIACSFSAMSYAEFASSIPISGSAYTYAYAAFGEIVAWIIGWALIVEYAIGNIVVAISWSDYFTGLLQGIGIHIPEYLCMDYLSAKNGYMQATQLLQQGEILTHALHEKLLAWQHAPELFGLKCIADLPALAIIFSITALIYRGVHETKTTANYFVLLKLLVIVLVILVGAFYVEPENWSPFAPNGLSGVLRGVASVFFAYIGFDALATTAEECKNPQRDLPKGMIASLIICTVLYILIALTLTGMVSYAELGVGDPLAHAFSIIHVNWMSGIVAVSAVIAMASVLLVFQNGQPRIWMSMSRDGLLPKRFSTIHPTFKTPSFSTLVTGVFVAVPALFLNLQEVTDLSSIGTLFAFMVVNAGVIRMENHRNEYHTGFRVPYINGRLVVPLLCLISLYLFIIYDTDNIFLHITTHTYWPMLAFWVLFITLAALTFVKRFSTIPVLGMITNFYLMAQLNYTNWAAFLIWLCVGLVVYLSYGVRKSKLATQQA
;
A
#
# COMPACT_ATOMS: atom_id res chain seq x y z
N MET A 1 19.07 29.60 -10.56
CA MET A 1 18.27 28.37 -10.72
C MET A 1 18.34 27.38 -9.52
N LYS A 2 19.49 27.18 -8.84
CA LYS A 2 19.60 26.28 -7.68
C LYS A 2 18.73 26.69 -6.48
N THR A 3 18.52 27.97 -6.23
CA THR A 3 17.72 28.48 -5.10
C THR A 3 16.20 28.38 -5.33
N THR A 4 15.75 28.21 -6.57
CA THR A 4 14.33 28.17 -6.92
C THR A 4 13.68 26.78 -6.80
N LEU A 5 14.43 25.70 -6.86
CA LEU A 5 13.91 24.32 -6.82
C LEU A 5 13.80 23.75 -5.40
N PHE A 6 14.65 24.20 -4.48
CA PHE A 6 14.71 23.70 -3.09
C PHE A 6 14.14 24.69 -2.07
N ARG A 7 13.08 25.44 -2.46
CA ARG A 7 12.38 26.33 -1.54
C ARG A 7 11.77 25.51 -0.40
N LYS A 8 12.00 25.93 0.85
CA LYS A 8 11.47 25.25 2.02
C LYS A 8 10.33 26.04 2.63
N LYS A 9 9.30 25.36 3.10
CA LYS A 9 8.35 25.92 4.05
C LYS A 9 8.97 25.83 5.46
N ASN A 10 8.99 26.95 6.17
CA ASN A 10 9.36 26.91 7.59
C ASN A 10 8.24 26.21 8.38
N ILE A 11 8.62 25.31 9.30
CA ILE A 11 7.64 24.58 10.15
C ILE A 11 6.74 25.56 10.90
N ALA A 12 7.30 26.66 11.41
CA ALA A 12 6.51 27.72 12.06
C ALA A 12 5.45 28.33 11.13
N SER A 13 5.76 28.52 9.83
CA SER A 13 4.78 29.01 8.85
C SER A 13 3.70 27.96 8.53
N ILE A 14 4.08 26.69 8.48
CA ILE A 14 3.14 25.58 8.28
C ILE A 14 2.16 25.48 9.46
N LEU A 15 2.65 25.56 10.70
CA LEU A 15 1.82 25.56 11.90
C LEU A 15 0.92 26.79 11.97
N LYS A 16 1.41 27.97 11.60
CA LYS A 16 0.63 29.21 11.55
C LYS A 16 -0.47 29.17 10.47
N GLU A 17 -0.21 28.58 9.29
CA GLU A 17 -1.25 28.32 8.29
C GLU A 17 -2.32 27.37 8.82
N ALA A 18 -1.94 26.35 9.59
CA ALA A 18 -2.88 25.43 10.24
C ALA A 18 -3.74 26.15 11.30
N GLU A 19 -3.14 26.99 12.15
CA GLU A 19 -3.86 27.80 13.13
C GLU A 19 -4.83 28.79 12.46
N GLN A 20 -4.44 29.42 11.36
CA GLN A 20 -5.33 30.30 10.59
C GLN A 20 -6.49 29.55 9.95
N ASN A 21 -6.28 28.33 9.50
CA ASN A 21 -7.34 27.45 9.01
C ASN A 21 -8.27 27.00 10.16
N GLU A 22 -7.75 26.83 11.39
CA GLU A 22 -8.56 26.57 12.59
C GLU A 22 -9.48 27.73 12.99
N LEU A 23 -9.11 28.97 12.66
CA LEU A 23 -9.92 30.17 12.90
C LEU A 23 -10.97 30.42 11.82
N SER A 24 -10.91 29.69 10.69
CA SER A 24 -11.87 29.80 9.60
C SER A 24 -13.17 29.05 9.89
N GLU A 25 -14.29 29.45 9.24
CA GLU A 25 -15.61 28.80 9.35
C GLU A 25 -15.62 27.31 8.91
N HIS A 26 -14.50 26.76 8.46
CA HIS A 26 -14.33 25.41 7.94
C HIS A 26 -13.47 24.52 8.85
N LYS A 27 -13.50 24.76 10.15
CA LYS A 27 -12.77 24.01 11.18
C LYS A 27 -13.19 22.54 11.21
N LEU A 28 -12.22 21.63 11.15
CA LEU A 28 -12.44 20.22 11.44
C LEU A 28 -12.62 20.00 12.95
N ASN A 29 -13.60 19.20 13.34
CA ASN A 29 -13.85 18.93 14.75
C ASN A 29 -12.85 17.92 15.31
N ARG A 30 -12.08 18.29 16.33
CA ARG A 30 -11.15 17.41 17.06
C ARG A 30 -11.92 16.41 17.93
N THR A 31 -12.38 15.32 17.35
CA THR A 31 -13.21 14.31 18.02
C THR A 31 -12.50 12.99 18.26
N LEU A 32 -11.42 12.68 17.51
CA LEU A 32 -10.76 11.39 17.51
C LEU A 32 -9.88 11.20 18.76
N SER A 33 -10.15 10.16 19.53
CA SER A 33 -9.35 9.69 20.67
C SER A 33 -8.33 8.64 20.22
N LEU A 34 -7.40 8.23 21.11
CA LEU A 34 -6.44 7.16 20.84
C LEU A 34 -7.11 5.86 20.35
N ARG A 35 -8.26 5.47 20.93
CA ARG A 35 -9.01 4.27 20.50
C ARG A 35 -9.51 4.43 19.07
N ASP A 36 -10.03 5.60 18.72
CA ASP A 36 -10.55 5.88 17.38
C ASP A 36 -9.42 5.89 16.35
N ILE A 37 -8.26 6.48 16.67
CA ILE A 37 -7.06 6.47 15.81
C ILE A 37 -6.56 5.03 15.60
N THR A 38 -6.46 4.23 16.66
CA THR A 38 -6.06 2.81 16.54
C THR A 38 -7.06 2.03 15.68
N SER A 39 -8.36 2.25 15.90
CA SER A 39 -9.44 1.64 15.10
C SER A 39 -9.34 2.03 13.62
N LEU A 40 -9.13 3.31 13.32
CA LEU A 40 -8.93 3.80 11.95
C LEU A 40 -7.67 3.19 11.31
N GLY A 41 -6.58 3.03 12.08
CA GLY A 41 -5.37 2.35 11.61
C GLY A 41 -5.63 0.89 11.25
N ILE A 42 -6.32 0.15 12.10
CA ILE A 42 -6.74 -1.22 11.82
C ILE A 42 -7.67 -1.26 10.60
N ALA A 43 -8.61 -0.30 10.48
CA ALA A 43 -9.51 -0.21 9.32
C ALA A 43 -8.75 0.00 8.00
N ALA A 44 -7.71 0.83 8.02
CA ALA A 44 -6.90 1.14 6.85
C ALA A 44 -5.97 -0.03 6.46
N ILE A 45 -5.38 -0.73 7.45
CA ILE A 45 -4.46 -1.84 7.22
C ILE A 45 -5.22 -3.12 6.83
N ILE A 46 -6.30 -3.49 7.55
CA ILE A 46 -7.08 -4.71 7.28
C ILE A 46 -8.03 -4.46 6.10
N GLY A 47 -7.61 -4.88 4.94
CA GLY A 47 -8.34 -4.77 3.67
C GLY A 47 -7.97 -5.89 2.71
N ALA A 48 -7.87 -5.59 1.42
CA ALA A 48 -7.52 -6.54 0.36
C ALA A 48 -6.20 -7.28 0.63
N GLY A 49 -5.28 -6.67 1.38
CA GLY A 49 -4.00 -7.30 1.73
C GLY A 49 -4.15 -8.65 2.39
N ILE A 50 -4.94 -8.75 3.46
CA ILE A 50 -5.10 -10.02 4.17
C ILE A 50 -6.23 -10.88 3.60
N PHE A 51 -7.27 -10.28 3.01
CA PHE A 51 -8.36 -11.05 2.44
C PHE A 51 -8.00 -11.64 1.07
N SER A 52 -7.20 -10.96 0.25
CA SER A 52 -6.92 -11.34 -1.15
C SER A 52 -5.43 -11.56 -1.44
N THR A 53 -4.57 -10.55 -1.25
CA THR A 53 -3.17 -10.66 -1.72
C THR A 53 -2.33 -11.69 -0.96
N ILE A 54 -2.74 -12.12 0.24
CA ILE A 54 -2.10 -13.21 0.99
C ILE A 54 -2.09 -14.52 0.18
N GLY A 55 -3.09 -14.75 -0.66
CA GLY A 55 -3.18 -15.94 -1.51
C GLY A 55 -1.99 -16.06 -2.44
N ASN A 56 -1.71 -15.02 -3.21
CA ASN A 56 -0.58 -14.96 -4.13
C ASN A 56 0.77 -15.10 -3.41
N ALA A 57 0.91 -14.47 -2.24
CA ALA A 57 2.12 -14.58 -1.42
C ALA A 57 2.32 -16.02 -0.92
N SER A 58 1.25 -16.66 -0.45
CA SER A 58 1.28 -18.04 0.04
C SER A 58 1.54 -19.04 -1.08
N ALA A 59 0.92 -18.87 -2.25
CA ALA A 59 1.15 -19.72 -3.41
C ALA A 59 2.61 -19.67 -3.89
N SER A 60 3.25 -18.49 -3.81
CA SER A 60 4.64 -18.33 -4.22
C SER A 60 5.64 -18.78 -3.14
N GLY A 61 5.42 -18.42 -1.89
CA GLY A 61 6.35 -18.63 -0.78
C GLY A 61 6.11 -19.90 0.05
N GLY A 62 4.94 -20.53 -0.12
CA GLY A 62 4.51 -21.62 0.75
C GLY A 62 4.31 -21.15 2.20
N PRO A 63 4.35 -22.06 3.17
CA PRO A 63 4.22 -21.74 4.61
C PRO A 63 5.25 -20.73 5.11
N ALA A 64 6.43 -20.64 4.49
CA ALA A 64 7.48 -19.69 4.85
C ALA A 64 7.09 -18.21 4.64
N VAL A 65 5.96 -17.93 4.00
CA VAL A 65 5.38 -16.57 3.90
C VAL A 65 5.21 -15.91 5.26
N VAL A 66 5.01 -16.70 6.33
CA VAL A 66 4.95 -16.20 7.72
C VAL A 66 6.21 -15.42 8.12
N LEU A 67 7.39 -15.90 7.73
CA LEU A 67 8.66 -15.20 7.98
C LEU A 67 8.71 -13.86 7.24
N LEU A 68 8.12 -13.81 6.05
CA LEU A 68 8.03 -12.58 5.28
C LEU A 68 7.12 -11.54 5.96
N PHE A 69 5.97 -11.97 6.54
CA PHE A 69 5.13 -11.09 7.35
C PHE A 69 5.90 -10.49 8.54
N VAL A 70 6.69 -11.30 9.25
CA VAL A 70 7.54 -10.82 10.36
C VAL A 70 8.57 -9.82 9.88
N PHE A 71 9.28 -10.13 8.78
CA PHE A 71 10.33 -9.26 8.23
C PHE A 71 9.77 -7.91 7.79
N ILE A 72 8.65 -7.92 7.05
CA ILE A 72 7.99 -6.69 6.58
C ILE A 72 7.42 -5.89 7.75
N ALA A 73 6.87 -6.54 8.79
CA ALA A 73 6.41 -5.85 10.00
C ALA A 73 7.55 -5.08 10.67
N ILE A 74 8.75 -5.67 10.75
CA ILE A 74 9.94 -5.00 11.30
C ILE A 74 10.32 -3.79 10.42
N ALA A 75 10.35 -3.95 9.10
CA ALA A 75 10.63 -2.87 8.16
C ALA A 75 9.61 -1.71 8.28
N CYS A 76 8.31 -2.05 8.31
CA CYS A 76 7.23 -1.09 8.52
C CYS A 76 7.30 -0.39 9.89
N SER A 77 7.77 -1.10 10.94
CA SER A 77 7.91 -0.50 12.27
C SER A 77 8.93 0.64 12.30
N PHE A 78 10.04 0.53 11.57
CA PHE A 78 11.00 1.63 11.44
C PHE A 78 10.38 2.85 10.75
N SER A 79 9.63 2.62 9.69
CA SER A 79 8.93 3.69 8.98
C SER A 79 7.79 4.29 9.82
N ALA A 80 7.01 3.47 10.51
CA ALA A 80 5.93 3.93 11.39
C ALA A 80 6.45 4.84 12.51
N MET A 81 7.62 4.53 13.10
CA MET A 81 8.26 5.40 14.08
C MET A 81 8.67 6.75 13.47
N SER A 82 9.20 6.76 12.25
CA SER A 82 9.55 8.00 11.55
C SER A 82 8.32 8.83 11.18
N TYR A 83 7.25 8.22 10.70
CA TYR A 83 5.96 8.88 10.50
C TYR A 83 5.38 9.44 11.80
N ALA A 84 5.47 8.68 12.87
CA ALA A 84 5.02 9.09 14.20
C ALA A 84 5.75 10.33 14.73
N GLU A 85 7.08 10.44 14.49
CA GLU A 85 7.87 11.63 14.83
C GLU A 85 7.41 12.85 14.03
N PHE A 86 7.22 12.70 12.72
CA PHE A 86 6.71 13.80 11.89
C PHE A 86 5.27 14.19 12.24
N ALA A 87 4.37 13.21 12.42
CA ALA A 87 2.98 13.47 12.78
C ALA A 87 2.84 14.17 14.14
N SER A 88 3.75 13.89 15.09
CA SER A 88 3.78 14.59 16.37
C SER A 88 4.37 15.99 16.29
N SER A 89 5.31 16.24 15.37
CA SER A 89 6.00 17.53 15.20
C SER A 89 5.23 18.49 14.29
N ILE A 90 4.55 17.95 13.27
CA ILE A 90 3.81 18.68 12.24
C ILE A 90 2.41 18.04 12.11
N PRO A 91 1.49 18.30 13.07
CA PRO A 91 0.17 17.66 13.10
C PRO A 91 -0.81 18.28 12.11
N ILE A 92 -0.53 18.13 10.81
CA ILE A 92 -1.31 18.65 9.68
C ILE A 92 -1.64 17.54 8.71
N SER A 93 -2.81 17.61 8.08
CA SER A 93 -3.38 16.62 7.15
C SER A 93 -2.69 16.53 5.80
N GLY A 94 -1.37 16.65 5.73
CA GLY A 94 -0.59 16.60 4.49
C GLY A 94 0.25 15.32 4.31
N SER A 95 0.32 14.46 5.34
CA SER A 95 1.11 13.22 5.34
C SER A 95 2.54 13.45 4.83
N ALA A 96 3.14 12.45 4.17
CA ALA A 96 4.51 12.49 3.66
C ALA A 96 4.81 13.68 2.74
N TYR A 97 3.83 14.21 1.99
CA TYR A 97 3.99 15.42 1.17
C TYR A 97 4.44 16.62 2.02
N THR A 98 3.73 16.92 3.12
CA THR A 98 4.05 18.04 4.01
C THR A 98 5.38 17.82 4.74
N TYR A 99 5.68 16.59 5.14
CA TYR A 99 6.94 16.23 5.80
C TYR A 99 8.14 16.41 4.85
N ALA A 100 8.00 15.99 3.59
CA ALA A 100 9.01 16.21 2.56
C ALA A 100 9.23 17.70 2.27
N TYR A 101 8.16 18.50 2.29
CA TYR A 101 8.24 19.96 2.09
C TYR A 101 9.07 20.64 3.19
N ALA A 102 8.85 20.26 4.45
CA ALA A 102 9.59 20.77 5.59
C ALA A 102 11.06 20.32 5.59
N ALA A 103 11.31 19.03 5.33
CA ALA A 103 12.66 18.45 5.41
C ALA A 103 13.55 18.81 4.22
N PHE A 104 13.05 18.68 2.99
CA PHE A 104 13.84 18.73 1.76
C PHE A 104 13.51 19.92 0.85
N GLY A 105 12.29 20.43 0.92
CA GLY A 105 11.81 21.53 0.08
C GLY A 105 10.92 21.08 -1.07
N GLU A 106 10.54 22.04 -1.93
CA GLU A 106 9.44 21.97 -2.87
C GLU A 106 9.54 20.82 -3.90
N ILE A 107 10.70 20.63 -4.51
CA ILE A 107 10.85 19.58 -5.53
C ILE A 107 10.67 18.17 -4.95
N VAL A 108 11.21 17.91 -3.75
CA VAL A 108 11.06 16.61 -3.10
C VAL A 108 9.62 16.43 -2.63
N ALA A 109 8.99 17.47 -2.11
CA ALA A 109 7.57 17.45 -1.78
C ALA A 109 6.70 17.14 -3.01
N TRP A 110 7.00 17.78 -4.15
CA TRP A 110 6.32 17.48 -5.40
C TRP A 110 6.46 16.01 -5.80
N ILE A 111 7.68 15.46 -5.77
CA ILE A 111 7.96 14.06 -6.12
C ILE A 111 7.14 13.13 -5.22
N ILE A 112 7.11 13.38 -3.91
CA ILE A 112 6.33 12.58 -2.96
C ILE A 112 4.83 12.74 -3.20
N GLY A 113 4.34 13.98 -3.36
CA GLY A 113 2.92 14.21 -3.66
C GLY A 113 2.47 13.52 -4.94
N TRP A 114 3.32 13.53 -5.98
CA TRP A 114 3.09 12.86 -7.24
C TRP A 114 3.11 11.32 -7.11
N ALA A 115 4.01 10.78 -6.28
CA ALA A 115 4.04 9.35 -5.94
C ALA A 115 2.79 8.94 -5.13
N LEU A 116 2.37 9.74 -4.15
CA LEU A 116 1.17 9.48 -3.35
C LEU A 116 -0.11 9.44 -4.20
N ILE A 117 -0.20 10.28 -5.25
CA ILE A 117 -1.36 10.27 -6.16
C ILE A 117 -1.53 8.89 -6.80
N VAL A 118 -0.44 8.32 -7.32
CA VAL A 118 -0.51 6.98 -7.94
C VAL A 118 -0.68 5.89 -6.90
N GLU A 119 -0.04 6.01 -5.74
CA GLU A 119 -0.18 5.06 -4.64
C GLU A 119 -1.65 4.89 -4.21
N TYR A 120 -2.34 6.00 -3.93
CA TYR A 120 -3.76 5.95 -3.55
C TYR A 120 -4.66 5.43 -4.69
N ALA A 121 -4.37 5.81 -5.94
CA ALA A 121 -5.12 5.30 -7.08
C ALA A 121 -4.95 3.80 -7.24
N ILE A 122 -3.72 3.33 -7.18
CA ILE A 122 -3.39 1.91 -7.36
C ILE A 122 -3.92 1.10 -6.18
N GLY A 123 -3.81 1.61 -4.94
CA GLY A 123 -4.42 1.00 -3.77
C GLY A 123 -5.94 0.81 -3.94
N ASN A 124 -6.64 1.82 -4.47
CA ASN A 124 -8.06 1.71 -4.81
C ASN A 124 -8.33 0.63 -5.87
N ILE A 125 -7.50 0.54 -6.91
CA ILE A 125 -7.65 -0.46 -7.99
C ILE A 125 -7.50 -1.87 -7.41
N VAL A 126 -6.45 -2.14 -6.61
CA VAL A 126 -6.24 -3.43 -5.95
C VAL A 126 -7.46 -3.82 -5.11
N VAL A 127 -7.95 -2.89 -4.28
CA VAL A 127 -9.09 -3.17 -3.41
C VAL A 127 -10.38 -3.40 -4.22
N ALA A 128 -10.57 -2.69 -5.33
CA ALA A 128 -11.76 -2.86 -6.18
C ALA A 128 -11.75 -4.21 -6.92
N ILE A 129 -10.61 -4.65 -7.46
CA ILE A 129 -10.46 -5.97 -8.07
C ILE A 129 -10.70 -7.06 -7.03
N SER A 130 -10.05 -6.96 -5.86
CA SER A 130 -10.27 -7.92 -4.77
C SER A 130 -11.71 -7.94 -4.27
N TRP A 131 -12.38 -6.77 -4.26
CA TRP A 131 -13.80 -6.68 -3.93
C TRP A 131 -14.65 -7.42 -4.96
N SER A 132 -14.33 -7.27 -6.25
CA SER A 132 -15.00 -7.96 -7.36
C SER A 132 -14.91 -9.48 -7.20
N ASP A 133 -13.72 -10.03 -6.91
CA ASP A 133 -13.49 -11.47 -6.72
C ASP A 133 -14.37 -12.02 -5.59
N TYR A 134 -14.38 -11.38 -4.42
CA TYR A 134 -15.22 -11.81 -3.28
C TYR A 134 -16.71 -11.61 -3.55
N PHE A 135 -17.10 -10.54 -4.22
CA PHE A 135 -18.49 -10.27 -4.56
C PHE A 135 -19.05 -11.29 -5.55
N THR A 136 -18.30 -11.61 -6.59
CA THR A 136 -18.68 -12.62 -7.59
C THR A 136 -18.72 -14.02 -6.99
N GLY A 137 -17.74 -14.39 -6.16
CA GLY A 137 -17.75 -15.65 -5.40
C GLY A 137 -18.96 -15.74 -4.46
N LEU A 138 -19.33 -14.66 -3.77
CA LEU A 138 -20.54 -14.60 -2.94
C LEU A 138 -21.80 -14.81 -3.77
N LEU A 139 -21.92 -14.19 -4.94
CA LEU A 139 -23.07 -14.37 -5.83
C LEU A 139 -23.16 -15.80 -6.36
N GLN A 140 -22.05 -16.41 -6.74
CA GLN A 140 -21.99 -17.82 -7.15
C GLN A 140 -22.49 -18.74 -6.03
N GLY A 141 -22.10 -18.47 -4.78
CA GLY A 141 -22.55 -19.20 -3.61
C GLY A 141 -24.05 -19.20 -3.37
N ILE A 142 -24.78 -18.19 -3.87
CA ILE A 142 -26.25 -18.08 -3.81
C ILE A 142 -26.94 -18.41 -5.15
N GLY A 143 -26.18 -18.96 -6.13
CA GLY A 143 -26.69 -19.42 -7.41
C GLY A 143 -26.83 -18.34 -8.50
N ILE A 144 -26.25 -17.15 -8.30
CA ILE A 144 -26.21 -16.08 -9.31
C ILE A 144 -24.83 -16.13 -9.98
N HIS A 145 -24.80 -16.45 -11.27
CA HIS A 145 -23.59 -16.53 -12.06
C HIS A 145 -23.47 -15.31 -12.99
N ILE A 146 -22.44 -14.49 -12.77
CA ILE A 146 -22.03 -13.47 -13.73
C ILE A 146 -21.04 -14.14 -14.69
N PRO A 147 -21.12 -13.88 -16.02
CA PRO A 147 -20.18 -14.46 -16.97
C PRO A 147 -18.73 -14.11 -16.61
N GLU A 148 -17.83 -15.09 -16.64
CA GLU A 148 -16.44 -14.98 -16.17
C GLU A 148 -15.66 -13.87 -16.89
N TYR A 149 -15.94 -13.65 -18.19
CA TYR A 149 -15.31 -12.56 -18.98
C TYR A 149 -15.72 -11.13 -18.56
N LEU A 150 -16.75 -11.00 -17.70
CA LEU A 150 -17.17 -9.72 -17.10
C LEU A 150 -16.66 -9.52 -15.66
N CYS A 151 -15.92 -10.50 -15.12
CA CYS A 151 -15.47 -10.53 -13.72
C CYS A 151 -13.95 -10.61 -13.58
N MET A 152 -13.19 -10.40 -14.66
CA MET A 152 -11.74 -10.41 -14.61
C MET A 152 -11.12 -9.51 -15.66
N ASP A 153 -9.83 -9.26 -15.53
CA ASP A 153 -9.05 -8.48 -16.48
C ASP A 153 -8.62 -9.29 -17.71
N TYR A 154 -8.35 -8.58 -18.80
CA TYR A 154 -7.95 -9.16 -20.08
C TYR A 154 -6.65 -9.98 -20.02
N LEU A 155 -5.65 -9.49 -19.27
CA LEU A 155 -4.34 -10.13 -19.20
C LEU A 155 -4.40 -11.44 -18.42
N SER A 156 -5.13 -11.47 -17.31
CA SER A 156 -5.36 -12.68 -16.51
C SER A 156 -6.07 -13.76 -17.33
N ALA A 157 -7.12 -13.39 -18.06
CA ALA A 157 -7.84 -14.33 -18.95
C ALA A 157 -6.95 -14.87 -20.05
N LYS A 158 -6.19 -13.99 -20.74
CA LYS A 158 -5.27 -14.39 -21.82
C LYS A 158 -4.15 -15.30 -21.34
N ASN A 159 -3.47 -14.91 -20.28
CA ASN A 159 -2.35 -15.69 -19.74
C ASN A 159 -2.85 -17.02 -19.16
N GLY A 160 -3.97 -17.00 -18.46
CA GLY A 160 -4.60 -18.21 -17.96
C GLY A 160 -5.04 -19.17 -19.06
N TYR A 161 -5.60 -18.66 -20.16
CA TYR A 161 -5.91 -19.47 -21.35
C TYR A 161 -4.67 -20.14 -21.95
N MET A 162 -3.58 -19.39 -22.12
CA MET A 162 -2.33 -19.95 -22.67
C MET A 162 -1.77 -21.04 -21.74
N GLN A 163 -1.72 -20.79 -20.44
CA GLN A 163 -1.24 -21.75 -19.46
C GLN A 163 -2.13 -22.98 -19.36
N ALA A 164 -3.45 -22.80 -19.31
CA ALA A 164 -4.42 -23.90 -19.28
C ALA A 164 -4.30 -24.79 -20.52
N THR A 165 -4.16 -24.19 -21.71
CA THR A 165 -4.01 -24.93 -22.96
C THR A 165 -2.72 -25.75 -22.97
N GLN A 166 -1.62 -25.22 -22.45
CA GLN A 166 -0.35 -25.92 -22.34
C GLN A 166 -0.44 -27.13 -21.37
N LEU A 167 -1.04 -26.97 -20.21
CA LEU A 167 -1.22 -28.03 -19.22
C LEU A 167 -2.14 -29.14 -19.74
N LEU A 168 -3.24 -28.78 -20.42
CA LEU A 168 -4.14 -29.74 -21.04
C LEU A 168 -3.42 -30.58 -22.14
N GLN A 169 -2.50 -29.97 -22.90
CA GLN A 169 -1.69 -30.71 -23.88
C GLN A 169 -0.70 -31.70 -23.22
N GLN A 170 -0.30 -31.41 -21.96
CA GLN A 170 0.55 -32.31 -21.17
C GLN A 170 -0.25 -33.37 -20.39
N GLY A 171 -1.58 -33.34 -20.47
CA GLY A 171 -2.47 -34.26 -19.77
C GLY A 171 -2.64 -33.98 -18.30
N GLU A 172 -2.30 -32.74 -17.83
CA GLU A 172 -2.46 -32.33 -16.45
C GLU A 172 -3.87 -31.83 -16.15
N ILE A 173 -4.29 -31.98 -14.89
CA ILE A 173 -5.60 -31.49 -14.39
C ILE A 173 -5.46 -30.00 -14.08
N LEU A 174 -6.41 -29.20 -14.58
CA LEU A 174 -6.43 -27.76 -14.30
C LEU A 174 -6.94 -27.49 -12.87
N THR A 175 -6.32 -26.52 -12.21
CA THR A 175 -6.88 -25.93 -10.98
C THR A 175 -8.16 -25.16 -11.28
N HIS A 176 -9.02 -24.98 -10.29
CA HIS A 176 -10.28 -24.23 -10.45
C HIS A 176 -10.05 -22.83 -11.02
N ALA A 177 -9.09 -22.09 -10.49
CA ALA A 177 -8.74 -20.74 -10.94
C ALA A 177 -8.28 -20.70 -12.42
N LEU A 178 -7.57 -21.74 -12.87
CA LEU A 178 -7.11 -21.82 -14.26
C LEU A 178 -8.26 -22.18 -15.21
N HIS A 179 -9.20 -22.98 -14.73
CA HIS A 179 -10.41 -23.34 -15.47
C HIS A 179 -11.33 -22.12 -15.69
N GLU A 180 -11.53 -21.28 -14.68
CA GLU A 180 -12.29 -20.01 -14.81
C GLU A 180 -11.67 -19.07 -15.84
N LYS A 181 -10.34 -18.90 -15.82
CA LYS A 181 -9.61 -18.09 -16.82
C LYS A 181 -9.74 -18.64 -18.23
N LEU A 182 -9.73 -19.98 -18.38
CA LEU A 182 -9.98 -20.65 -19.65
C LEU A 182 -11.38 -20.35 -20.18
N LEU A 183 -12.41 -20.50 -19.33
CA LEU A 183 -13.80 -20.23 -19.67
C LEU A 183 -14.02 -18.76 -20.04
N ALA A 184 -13.44 -17.83 -19.27
CA ALA A 184 -13.51 -16.41 -19.55
C ALA A 184 -13.00 -16.08 -20.97
N TRP A 185 -11.87 -16.66 -21.36
CA TRP A 185 -11.31 -16.44 -22.70
C TRP A 185 -12.15 -17.08 -23.80
N GLN A 186 -12.66 -18.30 -23.58
CA GLN A 186 -13.47 -19.02 -24.56
C GLN A 186 -14.83 -18.39 -24.80
N HIS A 187 -15.52 -17.96 -23.73
CA HIS A 187 -16.87 -17.40 -23.79
C HIS A 187 -16.91 -15.91 -24.14
N ALA A 188 -15.78 -15.21 -24.05
CA ALA A 188 -15.74 -13.78 -24.33
C ALA A 188 -16.15 -13.47 -25.78
N PRO A 189 -17.09 -12.52 -25.98
CA PRO A 189 -17.46 -12.06 -27.31
C PRO A 189 -16.29 -11.37 -28.01
N GLU A 190 -16.20 -11.55 -29.32
CA GLU A 190 -15.21 -10.88 -30.15
C GLU A 190 -15.79 -9.67 -30.85
N LEU A 191 -15.12 -8.52 -30.70
CA LEU A 191 -15.44 -7.30 -31.39
C LEU A 191 -14.18 -6.79 -32.12
N PHE A 192 -14.27 -6.62 -33.44
CA PHE A 192 -13.12 -6.20 -34.27
C PHE A 192 -11.86 -7.05 -34.09
N GLY A 193 -12.00 -8.36 -33.84
CA GLY A 193 -10.88 -9.28 -33.63
C GLY A 193 -10.23 -9.22 -32.24
N LEU A 194 -10.82 -8.48 -31.31
CA LEU A 194 -10.42 -8.40 -29.91
C LEU A 194 -11.48 -9.04 -29.01
N LYS A 195 -11.03 -9.81 -28.01
CA LYS A 195 -11.92 -10.36 -26.97
C LYS A 195 -12.36 -9.23 -26.02
N CYS A 196 -13.67 -9.14 -25.80
CA CYS A 196 -14.25 -8.17 -24.84
C CYS A 196 -14.26 -8.78 -23.46
N ILE A 197 -13.21 -8.49 -22.67
CA ILE A 197 -13.05 -8.96 -21.29
C ILE A 197 -12.78 -7.73 -20.42
N ALA A 198 -13.56 -7.57 -19.34
CA ALA A 198 -13.43 -6.43 -18.43
C ALA A 198 -14.08 -6.73 -17.08
N ASP A 199 -13.49 -6.26 -15.98
CA ASP A 199 -14.03 -6.40 -14.62
C ASP A 199 -15.13 -5.35 -14.36
N LEU A 200 -16.37 -5.68 -14.67
CA LEU A 200 -17.52 -4.78 -14.48
C LEU A 200 -17.93 -4.59 -13.02
N PRO A 201 -17.92 -5.60 -12.12
CA PRO A 201 -18.16 -5.39 -10.70
C PRO A 201 -17.17 -4.42 -10.05
N ALA A 202 -15.87 -4.50 -10.39
CA ALA A 202 -14.87 -3.53 -9.93
C ALA A 202 -15.20 -2.11 -10.41
N LEU A 203 -15.59 -1.95 -11.67
CA LEU A 203 -16.05 -0.67 -12.20
C LEU A 203 -17.26 -0.14 -11.42
N ALA A 204 -18.26 -0.98 -11.18
CA ALA A 204 -19.51 -0.61 -10.52
C ALA A 204 -19.28 -0.12 -9.08
N ILE A 205 -18.42 -0.81 -8.30
CA ILE A 205 -18.11 -0.39 -6.92
C ILE A 205 -17.37 0.95 -6.92
N ILE A 206 -16.39 1.15 -7.82
CA ILE A 206 -15.64 2.42 -7.91
C ILE A 206 -16.60 3.58 -8.22
N PHE A 207 -17.51 3.43 -9.18
CA PHE A 207 -18.51 4.46 -9.49
C PHE A 207 -19.44 4.72 -8.31
N SER A 208 -19.89 3.68 -7.62
CA SER A 208 -20.77 3.80 -6.45
C SER A 208 -20.08 4.59 -5.34
N ILE A 209 -18.83 4.24 -5.00
CA ILE A 209 -18.04 4.93 -3.98
C ILE A 209 -17.73 6.37 -4.41
N THR A 210 -17.37 6.60 -5.69
CA THR A 210 -17.16 7.96 -6.22
C THR A 210 -18.39 8.83 -6.07
N ALA A 211 -19.57 8.30 -6.39
CA ALA A 211 -20.84 9.01 -6.26
C ALA A 211 -21.18 9.36 -4.79
N LEU A 212 -20.90 8.44 -3.85
CA LEU A 212 -21.08 8.68 -2.42
C LEU A 212 -20.17 9.81 -1.92
N ILE A 213 -18.87 9.74 -2.25
CA ILE A 213 -17.88 10.76 -1.84
C ILE A 213 -18.18 12.12 -2.49
N TYR A 214 -18.59 12.12 -3.76
CA TYR A 214 -19.01 13.35 -4.46
C TYR A 214 -20.15 14.06 -3.72
N ARG A 215 -21.15 13.30 -3.25
CA ARG A 215 -22.28 13.81 -2.46
C ARG A 215 -21.91 14.17 -1.01
N GLY A 216 -20.69 13.92 -0.59
CA GLY A 216 -20.22 14.21 0.77
C GLY A 216 -20.72 13.21 1.82
N VAL A 217 -21.09 12.01 1.39
CA VAL A 217 -21.42 10.92 2.31
C VAL A 217 -20.11 10.39 2.89
N HIS A 218 -19.90 10.64 4.15
CA HIS A 218 -18.76 10.13 4.91
C HIS A 218 -19.25 9.07 5.89
N GLU A 219 -18.44 8.04 6.10
CA GLU A 219 -18.67 7.12 7.21
C GLU A 219 -18.69 7.89 8.53
N THR A 220 -19.72 7.68 9.33
CA THR A 220 -19.71 8.20 10.69
C THR A 220 -18.66 7.42 11.49
N LYS A 221 -18.03 8.09 12.47
CA LYS A 221 -17.09 7.46 13.41
C LYS A 221 -17.66 6.16 14.01
N THR A 222 -18.93 6.15 14.33
CA THR A 222 -19.62 4.98 14.90
C THR A 222 -19.72 3.83 13.91
N THR A 223 -20.09 4.11 12.67
CA THR A 223 -20.18 3.11 11.59
C THR A 223 -18.81 2.51 11.26
N ALA A 224 -17.78 3.37 11.15
CA ALA A 224 -16.40 2.92 10.95
C ALA A 224 -15.92 1.97 12.05
N ASN A 225 -16.18 2.30 13.32
CA ASN A 225 -15.81 1.43 14.45
C ASN A 225 -16.57 0.10 14.44
N TYR A 226 -17.84 0.05 14.03
CA TYR A 226 -18.57 -1.21 13.86
C TYR A 226 -17.98 -2.07 12.75
N PHE A 227 -17.59 -1.49 11.62
CA PHE A 227 -16.96 -2.25 10.55
C PHE A 227 -15.59 -2.81 10.97
N VAL A 228 -14.82 -2.06 11.75
CA VAL A 228 -13.54 -2.55 12.30
C VAL A 228 -13.78 -3.71 13.26
N LEU A 229 -14.77 -3.59 14.15
CA LEU A 229 -15.11 -4.69 15.06
C LEU A 229 -15.54 -5.94 14.30
N LEU A 230 -16.37 -5.79 13.26
CA LEU A 230 -16.79 -6.90 12.40
C LEU A 230 -15.60 -7.58 11.72
N LYS A 231 -14.68 -6.78 11.12
CA LYS A 231 -13.45 -7.30 10.49
C LYS A 231 -12.62 -8.12 11.46
N LEU A 232 -12.35 -7.56 12.65
CA LEU A 232 -11.55 -8.23 13.69
C LEU A 232 -12.23 -9.52 14.17
N LEU A 233 -13.54 -9.48 14.39
CA LEU A 233 -14.30 -10.65 14.82
C LEU A 233 -14.22 -11.77 13.78
N VAL A 234 -14.40 -11.45 12.50
CA VAL A 234 -14.33 -12.46 11.43
C VAL A 234 -12.90 -13.00 11.28
N ILE A 235 -11.87 -12.15 11.35
CA ILE A 235 -10.47 -12.61 11.32
C ILE A 235 -10.17 -13.56 12.50
N VAL A 236 -10.58 -13.21 13.70
CA VAL A 236 -10.41 -14.08 14.87
C VAL A 236 -11.20 -15.39 14.68
N LEU A 237 -12.40 -15.31 14.12
CA LEU A 237 -13.21 -16.50 13.81
C LEU A 237 -12.52 -17.40 12.76
N VAL A 238 -11.94 -16.82 11.71
CA VAL A 238 -11.12 -17.54 10.70
C VAL A 238 -9.97 -18.29 11.37
N ILE A 239 -9.24 -17.62 12.27
CA ILE A 239 -8.12 -18.22 13.00
C ILE A 239 -8.61 -19.35 13.89
N LEU A 240 -9.64 -19.12 14.70
CA LEU A 240 -10.16 -20.10 15.66
C LEU A 240 -10.76 -21.32 14.95
N VAL A 241 -11.64 -21.11 13.98
CA VAL A 241 -12.26 -22.22 13.23
C VAL A 241 -11.23 -22.94 12.38
N GLY A 242 -10.40 -22.18 11.65
CA GLY A 242 -9.38 -22.76 10.78
C GLY A 242 -8.35 -23.59 11.54
N ALA A 243 -8.01 -23.22 12.78
CA ALA A 243 -7.05 -23.95 13.61
C ALA A 243 -7.46 -25.42 13.86
N PHE A 244 -8.77 -25.75 13.84
CA PHE A 244 -9.25 -27.11 13.97
C PHE A 244 -9.03 -27.98 12.72
N TYR A 245 -8.76 -27.33 11.57
CA TYR A 245 -8.55 -27.99 10.28
C TYR A 245 -7.10 -27.90 9.79
N VAL A 246 -6.20 -27.47 10.66
CA VAL A 246 -4.76 -27.42 10.35
C VAL A 246 -4.20 -28.84 10.33
N GLU A 247 -3.60 -29.20 9.20
CA GLU A 247 -2.84 -30.42 8.99
C GLU A 247 -1.36 -30.06 8.92
N PRO A 248 -0.52 -30.45 9.91
CA PRO A 248 0.89 -30.09 9.94
C PRO A 248 1.68 -30.52 8.71
N GLU A 249 1.20 -31.53 7.99
CA GLU A 249 1.78 -32.02 6.73
C GLU A 249 1.76 -30.95 5.62
N ASN A 250 0.78 -30.05 5.62
CA ASN A 250 0.69 -28.93 4.69
C ASN A 250 1.84 -27.92 4.86
N TRP A 251 2.52 -27.94 6.00
CA TRP A 251 3.71 -27.10 6.22
C TRP A 251 5.01 -27.77 5.74
N SER A 252 4.95 -28.91 5.09
CA SER A 252 6.12 -29.61 4.55
C SER A 252 6.01 -29.79 3.02
N PRO A 253 6.96 -29.28 2.23
CA PRO A 253 8.14 -28.50 2.65
C PRO A 253 7.81 -27.07 3.05
N PHE A 254 8.48 -26.55 4.10
CA PHE A 254 8.19 -25.22 4.65
C PHE A 254 8.42 -24.08 3.65
N ALA A 255 9.46 -24.18 2.81
CA ALA A 255 9.77 -23.22 1.75
C ALA A 255 9.93 -23.97 0.41
N PRO A 256 8.82 -24.38 -0.24
CA PRO A 256 8.86 -25.24 -1.43
C PRO A 256 9.64 -24.64 -2.60
N ASN A 257 9.57 -23.32 -2.75
CA ASN A 257 10.23 -22.57 -3.82
C ASN A 257 11.50 -21.83 -3.33
N GLY A 258 12.02 -22.22 -2.14
CA GLY A 258 13.20 -21.60 -1.54
C GLY A 258 12.99 -20.14 -1.17
N LEU A 259 14.08 -19.44 -0.83
CA LEU A 259 14.04 -18.03 -0.45
C LEU A 259 13.52 -17.13 -1.58
N SER A 260 13.84 -17.44 -2.84
CA SER A 260 13.37 -16.67 -3.99
C SER A 260 11.84 -16.72 -4.14
N GLY A 261 11.21 -17.87 -3.85
CA GLY A 261 9.76 -18.01 -3.83
C GLY A 261 9.12 -17.15 -2.75
N VAL A 262 9.69 -17.13 -1.54
CA VAL A 262 9.23 -16.29 -0.43
C VAL A 262 9.33 -14.80 -0.80
N LEU A 263 10.46 -14.37 -1.38
CA LEU A 263 10.69 -12.97 -1.75
C LEU A 263 9.79 -12.49 -2.91
N ARG A 264 9.27 -13.39 -3.76
CA ARG A 264 8.24 -13.03 -4.75
C ARG A 264 6.95 -12.51 -4.09
N GLY A 265 6.66 -12.93 -2.85
CA GLY A 265 5.51 -12.44 -2.08
C GLY A 265 5.70 -11.06 -1.45
N VAL A 266 6.86 -10.39 -1.60
CA VAL A 266 7.17 -9.11 -0.95
C VAL A 266 6.12 -8.05 -1.21
N ALA A 267 5.73 -7.83 -2.46
CA ALA A 267 4.74 -6.80 -2.80
C ALA A 267 3.37 -7.09 -2.16
N SER A 268 2.90 -8.33 -2.26
CA SER A 268 1.61 -8.77 -1.73
C SER A 268 1.55 -8.66 -0.20
N VAL A 269 2.62 -9.08 0.50
CA VAL A 269 2.69 -8.99 1.96
C VAL A 269 2.90 -7.54 2.41
N PHE A 270 3.72 -6.75 1.70
CA PHE A 270 3.90 -5.34 2.02
C PHE A 270 2.61 -4.55 1.83
N PHE A 271 1.86 -4.84 0.76
CA PHE A 271 0.55 -4.23 0.52
C PHE A 271 -0.42 -4.45 1.70
N ALA A 272 -0.34 -5.59 2.37
CA ALA A 272 -1.15 -5.86 3.56
C ALA A 272 -0.84 -4.94 4.76
N TYR A 273 0.32 -4.29 4.78
CA TYR A 273 0.71 -3.33 5.83
C TYR A 273 0.48 -1.87 5.43
N ILE A 274 0.17 -1.57 4.17
CA ILE A 274 -0.13 -0.19 3.73
C ILE A 274 -1.38 0.32 4.45
N GLY A 275 -1.36 1.58 4.87
CA GLY A 275 -2.51 2.26 5.48
C GLY A 275 -2.24 2.88 6.85
N PHE A 276 -1.22 2.44 7.62
CA PHE A 276 -0.90 3.09 8.89
C PHE A 276 -0.44 4.55 8.69
N ASP A 277 0.17 4.86 7.58
CA ASP A 277 0.61 6.21 7.18
C ASP A 277 -0.58 7.14 6.88
N ALA A 278 -1.71 6.58 6.44
CA ALA A 278 -2.94 7.34 6.24
C ALA A 278 -3.47 7.97 7.54
N LEU A 279 -3.14 7.41 8.71
CA LEU A 279 -3.44 8.03 10.00
C LEU A 279 -2.82 9.43 10.15
N ALA A 280 -1.71 9.71 9.48
CA ALA A 280 -1.11 11.04 9.47
C ALA A 280 -2.04 12.11 8.87
N THR A 281 -2.93 11.71 7.95
CA THR A 281 -3.91 12.63 7.34
C THR A 281 -5.04 13.03 8.28
N THR A 282 -5.24 12.30 9.38
CA THR A 282 -6.29 12.58 10.39
C THR A 282 -5.80 13.46 11.55
N ALA A 283 -4.58 13.99 11.44
CA ALA A 283 -3.94 14.76 12.50
C ALA A 283 -4.79 15.94 13.02
N GLU A 284 -5.47 16.65 12.10
CA GLU A 284 -6.30 17.81 12.44
C GLU A 284 -7.62 17.43 13.14
N GLU A 285 -8.06 16.18 13.03
CA GLU A 285 -9.26 15.65 13.67
C GLU A 285 -8.98 14.99 15.04
N CYS A 286 -7.69 14.80 15.38
CA CYS A 286 -7.26 14.16 16.61
C CYS A 286 -7.30 15.13 17.80
N LYS A 287 -7.76 14.64 18.97
CA LYS A 287 -7.80 15.43 20.22
C LYS A 287 -6.40 15.80 20.71
N ASN A 288 -5.48 14.83 20.71
CA ASN A 288 -4.10 15.00 21.15
C ASN A 288 -3.16 14.40 20.10
N PRO A 289 -2.97 15.05 18.93
CA PRO A 289 -2.25 14.45 17.80
C PRO A 289 -0.81 14.06 18.14
N GLN A 290 -0.11 14.88 18.92
CA GLN A 290 1.28 14.65 19.31
C GLN A 290 1.48 13.37 20.13
N ARG A 291 0.48 12.90 20.85
CA ARG A 291 0.51 11.70 21.69
C ARG A 291 -0.21 10.52 21.04
N ASP A 292 -1.41 10.77 20.49
CA ASP A 292 -2.34 9.71 20.13
C ASP A 292 -2.08 9.18 18.72
N LEU A 293 -1.57 9.99 17.78
CA LEU A 293 -1.17 9.50 16.45
C LEU A 293 -0.01 8.50 16.53
N PRO A 294 1.14 8.80 17.19
CA PRO A 294 2.23 7.86 17.31
C PRO A 294 1.81 6.52 17.93
N LYS A 295 1.04 6.60 19.03
CA LYS A 295 0.55 5.39 19.73
C LYS A 295 -0.43 4.60 18.89
N GLY A 296 -1.33 5.28 18.17
CA GLY A 296 -2.30 4.64 17.29
C GLY A 296 -1.65 3.93 16.11
N MET A 297 -0.67 4.56 15.44
CA MET A 297 0.10 3.96 14.35
C MET A 297 0.82 2.68 14.78
N ILE A 298 1.56 2.75 15.90
CA ILE A 298 2.32 1.60 16.40
C ILE A 298 1.38 0.49 16.88
N ALA A 299 0.31 0.84 17.62
CA ALA A 299 -0.64 -0.14 18.12
C ALA A 299 -1.38 -0.88 17.00
N SER A 300 -1.86 -0.14 15.97
CA SER A 300 -2.52 -0.77 14.82
C SER A 300 -1.59 -1.71 14.07
N LEU A 301 -0.33 -1.31 13.85
CA LEU A 301 0.66 -2.14 13.19
C LEU A 301 0.93 -3.45 13.96
N ILE A 302 1.12 -3.37 15.28
CA ILE A 302 1.36 -4.56 16.13
C ILE A 302 0.15 -5.51 16.10
N ILE A 303 -1.06 -4.98 16.27
CA ILE A 303 -2.28 -5.79 16.28
C ILE A 303 -2.44 -6.49 14.93
N CYS A 304 -2.31 -5.76 13.81
CA CYS A 304 -2.43 -6.36 12.48
C CYS A 304 -1.34 -7.40 12.21
N THR A 305 -0.09 -7.15 12.64
CA THR A 305 1.00 -8.11 12.48
C THR A 305 0.71 -9.45 13.15
N VAL A 306 0.24 -9.42 14.41
CA VAL A 306 -0.10 -10.64 15.13
C VAL A 306 -1.21 -11.41 14.41
N LEU A 307 -2.26 -10.71 13.98
CA LEU A 307 -3.36 -11.34 13.25
C LEU A 307 -2.89 -11.92 11.90
N TYR A 308 -2.04 -11.21 11.16
CA TYR A 308 -1.53 -11.66 9.87
C TYR A 308 -0.67 -12.90 9.96
N ILE A 309 0.21 -12.98 10.97
CA ILE A 309 1.01 -14.17 11.25
C ILE A 309 0.10 -15.36 11.54
N LEU A 310 -0.90 -15.16 12.39
CA LEU A 310 -1.84 -16.24 12.76
C LEU A 310 -2.68 -16.69 11.56
N ILE A 311 -3.19 -15.76 10.73
CA ILE A 311 -3.93 -16.12 9.51
C ILE A 311 -3.02 -16.87 8.53
N ALA A 312 -1.80 -16.40 8.29
CA ALA A 312 -0.89 -17.04 7.35
C ALA A 312 -0.56 -18.48 7.77
N LEU A 313 -0.32 -18.71 9.08
CA LEU A 313 -0.13 -20.05 9.62
C LEU A 313 -1.38 -20.92 9.44
N THR A 314 -2.54 -20.40 9.82
CA THR A 314 -3.80 -21.15 9.73
C THR A 314 -4.11 -21.49 8.28
N LEU A 315 -4.04 -20.51 7.37
CA LEU A 315 -4.40 -20.68 5.97
C LEU A 315 -3.51 -21.71 5.26
N THR A 316 -2.20 -21.59 5.44
CA THR A 316 -1.23 -22.55 4.83
C THR A 316 -1.24 -23.92 5.52
N GLY A 317 -1.80 -24.02 6.72
CA GLY A 317 -1.99 -25.31 7.40
C GLY A 317 -3.32 -26.00 7.04
N MET A 318 -4.36 -25.25 6.67
CA MET A 318 -5.67 -25.80 6.31
C MET A 318 -5.68 -26.48 4.94
N VAL A 319 -4.98 -25.90 3.96
CA VAL A 319 -4.95 -26.36 2.57
C VAL A 319 -3.56 -26.23 1.98
N SER A 320 -3.29 -26.98 0.89
CA SER A 320 -2.03 -26.84 0.16
C SER A 320 -1.84 -25.40 -0.33
N TYR A 321 -0.63 -24.86 -0.18
CA TYR A 321 -0.28 -23.52 -0.66
C TYR A 321 -0.56 -23.31 -2.15
N ALA A 322 -0.51 -24.37 -2.97
CA ALA A 322 -0.77 -24.33 -4.40
C ALA A 322 -2.22 -23.94 -4.74
N GLU A 323 -3.17 -24.24 -3.86
CA GLU A 323 -4.60 -23.92 -4.01
C GLU A 323 -4.94 -22.47 -3.59
N LEU A 324 -3.99 -21.78 -2.94
CA LEU A 324 -4.21 -20.42 -2.42
C LEU A 324 -4.04 -19.31 -3.46
N GLY A 325 -3.57 -19.61 -4.67
CA GLY A 325 -3.33 -18.65 -5.74
C GLY A 325 -4.61 -18.11 -6.42
N VAL A 326 -5.61 -17.75 -5.64
CA VAL A 326 -6.93 -17.23 -6.07
C VAL A 326 -7.17 -15.82 -5.54
N GLY A 327 -8.19 -15.14 -6.06
CA GLY A 327 -8.55 -13.78 -5.63
C GLY A 327 -9.20 -13.70 -4.25
N ASP A 328 -9.83 -14.79 -3.79
CA ASP A 328 -10.55 -14.90 -2.51
C ASP A 328 -10.03 -16.04 -1.59
N PRO A 329 -8.73 -16.13 -1.31
CA PRO A 329 -8.06 -17.28 -0.71
C PRO A 329 -8.64 -17.73 0.62
N LEU A 330 -9.14 -16.82 1.47
CA LEU A 330 -9.72 -17.17 2.77
C LEU A 330 -11.06 -17.90 2.62
N ALA A 331 -11.93 -17.40 1.75
CA ALA A 331 -13.22 -18.03 1.50
C ALA A 331 -13.04 -19.37 0.76
N HIS A 332 -12.13 -19.41 -0.20
CA HIS A 332 -11.77 -20.59 -0.97
C HIS A 332 -11.23 -21.73 -0.10
N ALA A 333 -10.32 -21.44 0.85
CA ALA A 333 -9.79 -22.44 1.77
C ALA A 333 -10.90 -23.13 2.58
N PHE A 334 -11.88 -22.37 3.10
CA PHE A 334 -13.03 -22.94 3.80
C PHE A 334 -13.96 -23.73 2.88
N SER A 335 -14.04 -23.36 1.61
CA SER A 335 -14.81 -24.11 0.61
C SER A 335 -14.18 -25.48 0.32
N ILE A 336 -12.85 -25.55 0.16
CA ILE A 336 -12.10 -26.80 -0.06
C ILE A 336 -12.33 -27.80 1.07
N ILE A 337 -12.29 -27.36 2.32
CA ILE A 337 -12.53 -28.22 3.49
C ILE A 337 -14.02 -28.43 3.79
N HIS A 338 -14.91 -28.05 2.87
CA HIS A 338 -16.37 -28.21 2.97
C HIS A 338 -17.04 -27.49 4.15
N VAL A 339 -16.45 -26.41 4.66
CA VAL A 339 -17.02 -25.54 5.71
C VAL A 339 -17.69 -24.32 5.06
N ASN A 340 -18.70 -24.56 4.22
CA ASN A 340 -19.34 -23.57 3.36
C ASN A 340 -19.98 -22.39 4.14
N TRP A 341 -20.50 -22.62 5.34
CA TRP A 341 -21.03 -21.53 6.17
C TRP A 341 -19.96 -20.50 6.54
N MET A 342 -18.73 -20.96 6.80
CA MET A 342 -17.61 -20.07 7.13
C MET A 342 -17.12 -19.34 5.89
N SER A 343 -17.02 -20.03 4.74
CA SER A 343 -16.73 -19.41 3.44
C SER A 343 -17.68 -18.23 3.16
N GLY A 344 -19.00 -18.42 3.37
CA GLY A 344 -19.99 -17.35 3.20
C GLY A 344 -19.80 -16.17 4.17
N ILE A 345 -19.52 -16.44 5.46
CA ILE A 345 -19.25 -15.37 6.45
C ILE A 345 -18.02 -14.56 6.05
N VAL A 346 -16.95 -15.24 5.64
CA VAL A 346 -15.70 -14.60 5.18
C VAL A 346 -15.98 -13.75 3.95
N ALA A 347 -16.69 -14.26 2.95
CA ALA A 347 -16.98 -13.53 1.72
C ALA A 347 -17.80 -12.25 2.00
N VAL A 348 -18.87 -12.33 2.78
CA VAL A 348 -19.67 -11.16 3.17
C VAL A 348 -18.83 -10.14 3.92
N SER A 349 -18.01 -10.60 4.90
CA SER A 349 -17.15 -9.70 5.67
C SER A 349 -16.09 -9.04 4.79
N ALA A 350 -15.49 -9.76 3.84
CA ALA A 350 -14.50 -9.24 2.92
C ALA A 350 -15.11 -8.15 2.01
N VAL A 351 -16.30 -8.39 1.46
CA VAL A 351 -17.03 -7.40 0.64
C VAL A 351 -17.27 -6.09 1.42
N ILE A 352 -17.75 -6.18 2.66
CA ILE A 352 -17.98 -5.02 3.53
C ILE A 352 -16.63 -4.35 3.89
N ALA A 353 -15.63 -5.16 4.23
CA ALA A 353 -14.31 -4.68 4.63
C ALA A 353 -13.64 -3.87 3.51
N MET A 354 -13.65 -4.39 2.29
CA MET A 354 -13.00 -3.74 1.14
C MET A 354 -13.77 -2.51 0.68
N ALA A 355 -15.10 -2.51 0.71
CA ALA A 355 -15.91 -1.31 0.42
C ALA A 355 -15.58 -0.15 1.38
N SER A 356 -15.37 -0.45 2.67
CA SER A 356 -14.94 0.54 3.66
C SER A 356 -13.52 1.07 3.38
N VAL A 357 -12.58 0.22 2.95
CA VAL A 357 -11.23 0.65 2.56
C VAL A 357 -11.26 1.53 1.30
N LEU A 358 -12.07 1.16 0.30
CA LEU A 358 -12.29 1.98 -0.90
C LEU A 358 -12.76 3.39 -0.55
N LEU A 359 -13.71 3.52 0.39
CA LEU A 359 -14.17 4.84 0.88
C LEU A 359 -13.02 5.66 1.46
N VAL A 360 -12.14 5.05 2.25
CA VAL A 360 -11.00 5.74 2.89
C VAL A 360 -10.00 6.22 1.84
N PHE A 361 -9.51 5.33 0.99
CA PHE A 361 -8.50 5.67 -0.02
C PHE A 361 -9.04 6.63 -1.07
N GLN A 362 -10.26 6.40 -1.56
CA GLN A 362 -10.87 7.24 -2.59
C GLN A 362 -11.29 8.62 -2.06
N ASN A 363 -11.47 8.78 -0.73
CA ASN A 363 -11.63 10.08 -0.08
C ASN A 363 -10.28 10.78 0.17
N GLY A 364 -9.22 10.01 0.43
CA GLY A 364 -7.87 10.54 0.70
C GLY A 364 -7.22 11.17 -0.54
N GLN A 365 -7.31 10.53 -1.69
CA GLN A 365 -6.67 10.98 -2.94
C GLN A 365 -7.09 12.39 -3.38
N PRO A 366 -8.38 12.78 -3.42
CA PRO A 366 -8.79 14.16 -3.72
C PRO A 366 -8.21 15.20 -2.77
N ARG A 367 -7.95 14.84 -1.50
CA ARG A 367 -7.32 15.74 -0.52
C ARG A 367 -5.85 16.01 -0.85
N ILE A 368 -5.13 15.03 -1.40
CA ILE A 368 -3.75 15.20 -1.87
C ILE A 368 -3.73 16.16 -3.07
N TRP A 369 -4.60 15.93 -4.09
CA TRP A 369 -4.77 16.83 -5.21
C TRP A 369 -5.05 18.26 -4.75
N MET A 370 -5.96 18.42 -3.79
CA MET A 370 -6.35 19.72 -3.23
C MET A 370 -5.18 20.40 -2.51
N SER A 371 -4.41 19.67 -1.71
CA SER A 371 -3.25 20.20 -0.98
C SER A 371 -2.18 20.72 -1.94
N MET A 372 -1.80 19.93 -2.94
CA MET A 372 -0.83 20.35 -3.97
C MET A 372 -1.35 21.55 -4.79
N SER A 373 -2.64 21.60 -5.10
CA SER A 373 -3.26 22.74 -5.79
C SER A 373 -3.31 24.00 -4.93
N ARG A 374 -3.56 23.86 -3.62
CA ARG A 374 -3.50 24.98 -2.66
C ARG A 374 -2.10 25.58 -2.55
N ASP A 375 -1.05 24.77 -2.70
CA ASP A 375 0.33 25.23 -2.76
C ASP A 375 0.72 25.82 -4.13
N GLY A 376 -0.20 25.83 -5.09
CA GLY A 376 0.01 26.38 -6.44
C GLY A 376 0.74 25.43 -7.38
N LEU A 377 1.01 24.18 -6.95
CA LEU A 377 1.74 23.18 -7.73
C LEU A 377 0.87 22.51 -8.80
N LEU A 378 -0.46 22.53 -8.62
CA LEU A 378 -1.48 22.04 -9.56
C LEU A 378 -2.50 23.14 -9.89
N PRO A 379 -3.25 23.00 -11.01
CA PRO A 379 -4.29 23.94 -11.38
C PRO A 379 -5.34 24.15 -10.28
N LYS A 380 -5.82 25.39 -10.11
CA LYS A 380 -6.79 25.76 -9.05
C LYS A 380 -8.08 24.96 -9.07
N ARG A 381 -8.45 24.35 -10.20
CA ARG A 381 -9.64 23.48 -10.31
C ARG A 381 -9.60 22.30 -9.34
N PHE A 382 -8.42 21.78 -9.03
CA PHE A 382 -8.25 20.66 -8.07
C PHE A 382 -8.51 21.07 -6.61
N SER A 383 -8.46 22.36 -6.28
CA SER A 383 -8.74 22.87 -4.94
C SER A 383 -10.14 23.47 -4.80
N THR A 384 -10.98 23.44 -5.86
CA THR A 384 -12.34 23.98 -5.80
C THR A 384 -13.26 23.06 -5.01
N ILE A 385 -14.02 23.64 -4.08
CA ILE A 385 -15.00 22.95 -3.23
C ILE A 385 -16.39 23.17 -3.80
N HIS A 386 -17.19 22.12 -3.88
CA HIS A 386 -18.57 22.19 -4.35
C HIS A 386 -19.41 23.04 -3.39
N PRO A 387 -20.22 24.01 -3.87
CA PRO A 387 -20.96 24.92 -3.02
C PRO A 387 -21.98 24.23 -2.12
N THR A 388 -22.67 23.19 -2.61
CA THR A 388 -23.70 22.45 -1.88
C THR A 388 -23.13 21.30 -1.06
N PHE A 389 -22.31 20.42 -1.68
CA PHE A 389 -21.82 19.19 -1.05
C PHE A 389 -20.57 19.38 -0.19
N LYS A 390 -19.92 20.55 -0.29
CA LYS A 390 -18.69 20.89 0.47
C LYS A 390 -17.53 19.88 0.26
N THR A 391 -17.51 19.24 -0.90
CA THR A 391 -16.48 18.26 -1.30
C THR A 391 -15.61 18.80 -2.44
N PRO A 392 -14.37 18.33 -2.62
CA PRO A 392 -13.52 18.66 -3.76
C PRO A 392 -13.99 17.91 -5.02
N SER A 393 -15.16 18.28 -5.55
CA SER A 393 -15.91 17.54 -6.56
C SER A 393 -15.12 17.24 -7.84
N PHE A 394 -14.36 18.22 -8.36
CA PHE A 394 -13.52 18.01 -9.55
C PHE A 394 -12.45 16.95 -9.31
N SER A 395 -11.71 17.05 -8.18
CA SER A 395 -10.68 16.06 -7.80
C SER A 395 -11.28 14.68 -7.57
N THR A 396 -12.48 14.59 -6.97
CA THR A 396 -13.19 13.33 -6.74
C THR A 396 -13.56 12.65 -8.06
N LEU A 397 -14.09 13.39 -9.04
CA LEU A 397 -14.42 12.83 -10.37
C LEU A 397 -13.16 12.38 -11.12
N VAL A 398 -12.09 13.20 -11.10
CA VAL A 398 -10.81 12.82 -11.71
C VAL A 398 -10.25 11.55 -11.07
N THR A 399 -10.29 11.44 -9.74
CA THR A 399 -9.90 10.22 -9.01
C THR A 399 -10.75 9.03 -9.44
N GLY A 400 -12.08 9.18 -9.48
CA GLY A 400 -12.98 8.11 -9.90
C GLY A 400 -12.66 7.56 -11.29
N VAL A 401 -12.45 8.41 -12.28
CA VAL A 401 -12.09 7.99 -13.65
C VAL A 401 -10.67 7.38 -13.68
N PHE A 402 -9.73 8.00 -12.97
CA PHE A 402 -8.33 7.55 -12.92
C PHE A 402 -8.16 6.17 -12.27
N VAL A 403 -9.07 5.79 -11.38
CA VAL A 403 -9.14 4.46 -10.76
C VAL A 403 -9.98 3.48 -11.58
N ALA A 404 -11.15 3.91 -12.07
CA ALA A 404 -12.11 3.05 -12.74
C ALA A 404 -11.60 2.47 -14.07
N VAL A 405 -10.93 3.28 -14.88
CA VAL A 405 -10.48 2.85 -16.21
C VAL A 405 -9.38 1.77 -16.10
N PRO A 406 -8.31 1.94 -15.29
CA PRO A 406 -7.33 0.88 -15.13
C PRO A 406 -7.88 -0.38 -14.45
N ALA A 407 -8.82 -0.27 -13.50
CA ALA A 407 -9.42 -1.42 -12.82
C ALA A 407 -10.13 -2.40 -13.77
N LEU A 408 -10.57 -1.95 -14.94
CA LEU A 408 -11.16 -2.82 -15.96
C LEU A 408 -10.18 -3.79 -16.61
N PHE A 409 -8.88 -3.41 -16.68
CA PHE A 409 -7.91 -4.07 -17.58
C PHE A 409 -6.64 -4.55 -16.88
N LEU A 410 -6.32 -4.03 -15.70
CA LEU A 410 -5.10 -4.38 -14.97
C LEU A 410 -5.34 -5.57 -14.05
N ASN A 411 -4.34 -6.45 -13.95
CA ASN A 411 -4.43 -7.59 -13.05
C ASN A 411 -3.97 -7.24 -11.62
N LEU A 412 -4.50 -7.99 -10.66
CA LEU A 412 -4.28 -7.78 -9.23
C LEU A 412 -2.78 -7.77 -8.86
N GLN A 413 -1.97 -8.68 -9.43
CA GLN A 413 -0.56 -8.82 -9.06
C GLN A 413 0.28 -7.61 -9.52
N GLU A 414 0.14 -7.21 -10.79
CA GLU A 414 0.89 -6.08 -11.34
C GLU A 414 0.55 -4.78 -10.63
N VAL A 415 -0.75 -4.59 -10.31
CA VAL A 415 -1.23 -3.40 -9.60
C VAL A 415 -0.71 -3.39 -8.16
N THR A 416 -0.69 -4.53 -7.47
CA THR A 416 -0.16 -4.65 -6.10
C THR A 416 1.33 -4.33 -6.06
N ASP A 417 2.10 -4.84 -7.01
CA ASP A 417 3.54 -4.57 -7.13
C ASP A 417 3.80 -3.06 -7.34
N LEU A 418 3.03 -2.43 -8.21
CA LEU A 418 3.17 -1.00 -8.50
C LEU A 418 2.73 -0.10 -7.34
N SER A 419 1.73 -0.51 -6.54
CA SER A 419 1.37 0.17 -5.29
C SER A 419 2.52 0.13 -4.30
N SER A 420 3.11 -1.05 -4.12
CA SER A 420 4.15 -1.28 -3.14
C SER A 420 5.40 -0.45 -3.39
N ILE A 421 5.83 -0.25 -4.66
CA ILE A 421 7.02 0.56 -4.97
C ILE A 421 6.83 2.03 -4.61
N GLY A 422 5.65 2.59 -4.85
CA GLY A 422 5.33 3.99 -4.52
C GLY A 422 5.38 4.26 -3.01
N THR A 423 4.72 3.39 -2.24
CA THR A 423 4.66 3.50 -0.77
C THR A 423 6.03 3.27 -0.13
N LEU A 424 6.79 2.26 -0.55
CA LEU A 424 8.16 2.02 -0.08
C LEU A 424 9.07 3.22 -0.35
N PHE A 425 8.93 3.84 -1.51
CA PHE A 425 9.67 5.07 -1.85
C PHE A 425 9.29 6.23 -0.91
N ALA A 426 8.00 6.44 -0.65
CA ALA A 426 7.55 7.46 0.30
C ALA A 426 8.09 7.20 1.71
N PHE A 427 8.06 5.95 2.18
CA PHE A 427 8.62 5.55 3.47
C PHE A 427 10.12 5.80 3.55
N MET A 428 10.86 5.50 2.49
CA MET A 428 12.30 5.79 2.42
C MET A 428 12.57 7.28 2.55
N VAL A 429 11.81 8.14 1.87
CA VAL A 429 11.99 9.60 1.95
C VAL A 429 11.60 10.15 3.33
N VAL A 430 10.56 9.61 3.97
CA VAL A 430 10.19 10.01 5.33
C VAL A 430 11.30 9.64 6.33
N ASN A 431 11.86 8.43 6.25
CA ASN A 431 13.01 8.02 7.06
C ASN A 431 14.24 8.94 6.84
N ALA A 432 14.54 9.28 5.57
CA ALA A 432 15.59 10.22 5.23
C ALA A 432 15.32 11.62 5.81
N GLY A 433 14.05 12.04 5.85
CA GLY A 433 13.62 13.29 6.45
C GLY A 433 13.94 13.38 7.93
N VAL A 434 13.68 12.31 8.70
CA VAL A 434 14.03 12.25 10.13
C VAL A 434 15.54 12.41 10.33
N ILE A 435 16.38 11.69 9.54
CA ILE A 435 17.84 11.82 9.60
C ILE A 435 18.28 13.26 9.32
N ARG A 436 17.66 13.92 8.31
CA ARG A 436 18.02 15.29 7.94
C ARG A 436 17.63 16.32 9.00
N MET A 437 16.49 16.11 9.67
CA MET A 437 15.98 17.03 10.70
C MET A 437 16.61 16.76 12.08
N GLU A 438 17.40 15.71 12.23
CA GLU A 438 18.02 15.34 13.52
C GLU A 438 18.86 16.48 14.13
N ASN A 439 19.56 17.27 13.33
CA ASN A 439 20.35 18.41 13.80
C ASN A 439 19.50 19.61 14.29
N HIS A 440 18.22 19.69 13.89
CA HIS A 440 17.27 20.75 14.24
C HIS A 440 16.21 20.28 15.24
N ARG A 441 16.39 19.11 15.81
CA ARG A 441 15.43 18.46 16.72
C ARG A 441 14.98 19.32 17.91
N ASN A 442 15.86 20.19 18.43
CA ASN A 442 15.56 21.01 19.59
C ASN A 442 14.70 22.24 19.29
N GLU A 443 14.57 22.61 18.02
CA GLU A 443 13.81 23.80 17.61
C GLU A 443 12.29 23.53 17.45
N TYR A 444 11.89 22.27 17.22
CA TYR A 444 10.55 21.95 16.72
C TYR A 444 9.82 20.83 17.47
N HIS A 445 10.39 20.25 18.55
CA HIS A 445 9.83 19.06 19.15
C HIS A 445 9.02 19.32 20.43
N THR A 446 7.73 18.96 20.35
CA THR A 446 6.82 18.93 21.49
C THR A 446 6.19 17.56 21.76
N GLY A 447 6.51 16.51 20.96
CA GLY A 447 5.84 15.21 21.02
C GLY A 447 6.76 13.99 20.97
N PHE A 448 6.32 12.93 20.30
CA PHE A 448 7.04 11.66 20.14
C PHE A 448 8.35 11.86 19.36
N ARG A 449 9.40 11.19 19.79
CA ARG A 449 10.70 11.15 19.12
C ARG A 449 11.14 9.72 18.91
N VAL A 450 11.67 9.42 17.72
CA VAL A 450 12.34 8.15 17.47
C VAL A 450 13.52 8.03 18.42
N PRO A 451 13.66 6.92 19.19
CA PRO A 451 14.80 6.71 20.05
C PRO A 451 16.11 6.80 19.29
N TYR A 452 17.03 7.61 19.80
CA TYR A 452 18.36 7.70 19.22
C TYR A 452 19.21 6.48 19.64
N ILE A 453 19.52 5.63 18.68
CA ILE A 453 20.43 4.51 18.83
C ILE A 453 21.62 4.77 17.90
N ASN A 454 22.82 4.95 18.45
CA ASN A 454 24.00 5.27 17.65
C ASN A 454 24.31 4.16 16.64
N GLY A 455 24.13 4.45 15.35
CA GLY A 455 24.34 3.51 14.25
C GLY A 455 25.79 3.31 13.82
N ARG A 456 26.74 4.04 14.42
CA ARG A 456 28.13 4.09 13.96
C ARG A 456 28.78 2.73 13.72
N LEU A 457 28.55 1.76 14.60
CA LEU A 457 29.09 0.41 14.46
C LEU A 457 28.06 -0.59 13.95
N VAL A 458 26.79 -0.42 14.35
CA VAL A 458 25.70 -1.36 14.04
C VAL A 458 25.45 -1.43 12.54
N VAL A 459 25.30 -0.28 11.88
CA VAL A 459 24.94 -0.25 10.43
C VAL A 459 26.08 -0.77 9.54
N PRO A 460 27.36 -0.35 9.72
CA PRO A 460 28.47 -0.93 8.95
C PRO A 460 28.65 -2.43 9.21
N LEU A 461 28.48 -2.90 10.46
CA LEU A 461 28.58 -4.32 10.78
C LEU A 461 27.48 -5.12 10.06
N LEU A 462 26.23 -4.64 10.09
CA LEU A 462 25.14 -5.25 9.35
C LEU A 462 25.41 -5.26 7.85
N CYS A 463 25.97 -4.18 7.29
CA CYS A 463 26.35 -4.11 5.89
C CYS A 463 27.38 -5.18 5.53
N LEU A 464 28.43 -5.34 6.35
CA LEU A 464 29.47 -6.35 6.13
C LEU A 464 28.92 -7.78 6.25
N ILE A 465 28.09 -8.05 7.25
CA ILE A 465 27.45 -9.36 7.42
C ILE A 465 26.52 -9.67 6.23
N SER A 466 25.69 -8.71 5.83
CA SER A 466 24.78 -8.90 4.69
C SER A 466 25.53 -9.11 3.39
N LEU A 467 26.64 -8.37 3.16
CA LEU A 467 27.48 -8.52 1.99
C LEU A 467 28.19 -9.89 1.98
N TYR A 468 28.69 -10.33 3.13
CA TYR A 468 29.32 -11.64 3.29
C TYR A 468 28.33 -12.78 2.99
N LEU A 469 27.11 -12.70 3.55
CA LEU A 469 26.07 -13.69 3.27
C LEU A 469 25.67 -13.67 1.79
N PHE A 470 25.53 -12.50 1.19
CA PHE A 470 25.21 -12.36 -0.23
C PHE A 470 26.27 -13.01 -1.12
N ILE A 471 27.55 -12.80 -0.82
CA ILE A 471 28.66 -13.40 -1.56
C ILE A 471 28.64 -14.93 -1.43
N ILE A 472 28.36 -15.49 -0.25
CA ILE A 472 28.36 -16.96 -0.05
C ILE A 472 27.18 -17.65 -0.73
N TYR A 473 25.98 -17.06 -0.62
CA TYR A 473 24.76 -17.74 -1.07
C TYR A 473 24.40 -17.46 -2.53
N ASP A 474 24.95 -16.43 -3.16
CA ASP A 474 24.54 -16.01 -4.53
C ASP A 474 25.71 -15.99 -5.55
N THR A 475 26.87 -16.56 -5.18
CA THR A 475 28.09 -16.55 -6.03
C THR A 475 27.88 -17.13 -7.41
N ASP A 476 27.08 -18.19 -7.55
CA ASP A 476 26.86 -18.85 -8.84
C ASP A 476 25.96 -18.03 -9.78
N ASN A 477 25.18 -17.10 -9.23
CA ASN A 477 24.24 -16.27 -9.97
C ASN A 477 24.74 -14.84 -10.22
N ILE A 478 25.72 -14.34 -9.44
CA ILE A 478 26.19 -12.94 -9.51
C ILE A 478 26.65 -12.58 -10.93
N PHE A 479 27.43 -13.42 -11.58
CA PHE A 479 27.91 -13.16 -12.95
C PHE A 479 26.80 -13.25 -13.99
N LEU A 480 25.86 -14.19 -13.84
CA LEU A 480 24.72 -14.36 -14.73
C LEU A 480 23.73 -13.20 -14.59
N HIS A 481 23.55 -12.70 -13.37
CA HIS A 481 22.61 -11.63 -13.04
C HIS A 481 23.12 -10.21 -13.36
N ILE A 482 24.43 -9.97 -13.32
CA ILE A 482 25.03 -8.67 -13.72
C ILE A 482 24.87 -8.43 -15.22
N THR A 483 24.83 -9.49 -16.03
CA THR A 483 24.64 -9.39 -17.49
C THR A 483 23.19 -9.27 -17.92
N THR A 484 22.24 -9.55 -17.03
CA THR A 484 20.81 -9.40 -17.30
C THR A 484 20.32 -8.04 -16.76
N HIS A 485 19.64 -7.24 -17.60
CA HIS A 485 19.08 -5.93 -17.24
C HIS A 485 18.10 -5.96 -16.05
N THR A 486 17.79 -7.11 -15.51
CA THR A 486 16.88 -7.33 -14.38
C THR A 486 17.52 -7.05 -13.01
N TYR A 487 18.84 -6.96 -12.91
CA TYR A 487 19.53 -6.91 -11.61
C TYR A 487 19.93 -5.50 -11.12
N TRP A 488 19.68 -4.45 -11.92
CA TRP A 488 20.07 -3.09 -11.54
C TRP A 488 19.44 -2.57 -10.23
N PRO A 489 18.20 -2.96 -9.81
CA PRO A 489 17.65 -2.48 -8.54
C PRO A 489 18.45 -2.98 -7.34
N MET A 490 18.90 -4.24 -7.39
CA MET A 490 19.74 -4.82 -6.34
C MET A 490 21.13 -4.18 -6.29
N LEU A 491 21.72 -3.86 -7.44
CA LEU A 491 22.98 -3.09 -7.49
C LEU A 491 22.81 -1.70 -6.87
N ALA A 492 21.71 -1.00 -7.21
CA ALA A 492 21.39 0.28 -6.61
C ALA A 492 21.19 0.18 -5.10
N PHE A 493 20.56 -0.90 -4.61
CA PHE A 493 20.44 -1.19 -3.19
C PHE A 493 21.81 -1.32 -2.50
N TRP A 494 22.73 -2.10 -3.06
CA TRP A 494 24.06 -2.25 -2.47
C TRP A 494 24.85 -0.93 -2.44
N VAL A 495 24.78 -0.14 -3.52
CA VAL A 495 25.39 1.20 -3.56
C VAL A 495 24.83 2.09 -2.46
N LEU A 496 23.50 2.12 -2.30
CA LEU A 496 22.83 2.89 -1.24
C LEU A 496 23.27 2.39 0.15
N PHE A 497 23.22 1.07 0.38
CA PHE A 497 23.54 0.48 1.69
C PHE A 497 24.98 0.79 2.12
N ILE A 498 25.95 0.59 1.21
CA ILE A 498 27.38 0.90 1.48
C ILE A 498 27.55 2.41 1.75
N THR A 499 26.88 3.26 0.95
CA THR A 499 26.93 4.72 1.14
C THR A 499 26.35 5.13 2.49
N LEU A 500 25.18 4.58 2.87
CA LEU A 500 24.56 4.85 4.17
C LEU A 500 25.40 4.32 5.32
N ALA A 501 26.01 3.15 5.18
CA ALA A 501 26.91 2.58 6.20
C ALA A 501 28.12 3.50 6.42
N ALA A 502 28.77 3.96 5.34
CA ALA A 502 29.89 4.90 5.42
C ALA A 502 29.48 6.25 6.03
N LEU A 503 28.35 6.82 5.60
CA LEU A 503 27.84 8.08 6.15
C LEU A 503 27.47 7.95 7.63
N THR A 504 26.85 6.82 8.02
CA THR A 504 26.47 6.56 9.41
C THR A 504 27.70 6.38 10.31
N PHE A 505 28.75 5.73 9.80
CA PHE A 505 30.02 5.63 10.50
C PHE A 505 30.65 7.00 10.81
N VAL A 506 30.62 7.92 9.83
CA VAL A 506 31.20 9.26 9.96
C VAL A 506 30.30 10.20 10.78
N LYS A 507 29.01 10.28 10.40
CA LYS A 507 28.06 11.26 10.94
C LYS A 507 27.27 10.77 12.16
N ARG A 508 27.40 9.50 12.54
CA ARG A 508 26.72 8.88 13.70
C ARG A 508 25.18 8.99 13.63
N PHE A 509 24.59 8.74 12.47
CA PHE A 509 23.13 8.74 12.33
C PHE A 509 22.47 7.72 13.25
N SER A 510 21.21 7.98 13.63
CA SER A 510 20.38 7.04 14.38
C SER A 510 20.11 5.77 13.57
N THR A 511 20.23 4.61 14.22
CA THR A 511 20.06 3.28 13.60
C THR A 511 18.66 3.09 13.01
N ILE A 512 17.59 3.53 13.71
CA ILE A 512 16.20 3.24 13.35
C ILE A 512 15.83 3.83 11.99
N PRO A 513 15.97 5.15 11.71
CA PRO A 513 15.64 5.70 10.40
C PRO A 513 16.55 5.17 9.29
N VAL A 514 17.83 4.88 9.59
CA VAL A 514 18.76 4.31 8.61
C VAL A 514 18.35 2.89 8.23
N LEU A 515 17.98 2.04 9.19
CA LEU A 515 17.41 0.72 8.91
C LEU A 515 16.10 0.81 8.16
N GLY A 516 15.24 1.79 8.48
CA GLY A 516 14.03 2.05 7.70
C GLY A 516 14.32 2.36 6.23
N MET A 517 15.33 3.19 5.93
CA MET A 517 15.76 3.42 4.54
C MET A 517 16.28 2.15 3.86
N ILE A 518 17.14 1.41 4.53
CA ILE A 518 17.78 0.20 3.98
C ILE A 518 16.74 -0.88 3.72
N THR A 519 15.87 -1.17 4.69
CA THR A 519 14.86 -2.23 4.55
C THR A 519 13.81 -1.89 3.49
N ASN A 520 13.33 -0.64 3.44
CA ASN A 520 12.38 -0.24 2.41
C ASN A 520 13.00 -0.32 1.00
N PHE A 521 14.25 0.12 0.84
CA PHE A 521 14.91 0.02 -0.47
C PHE A 521 15.24 -1.43 -0.85
N TYR A 522 15.56 -2.29 0.13
CA TYR A 522 15.70 -3.73 -0.11
C TYR A 522 14.39 -4.34 -0.63
N LEU A 523 13.27 -4.03 0.02
CA LEU A 523 11.95 -4.48 -0.43
C LEU A 523 11.62 -3.97 -1.83
N MET A 524 11.93 -2.69 -2.14
CA MET A 524 11.81 -2.15 -3.49
C MET A 524 12.66 -2.91 -4.50
N ALA A 525 13.89 -3.30 -4.13
CA ALA A 525 14.81 -4.01 -5.01
C ALA A 525 14.37 -5.44 -5.34
N GLN A 526 13.45 -6.03 -4.56
CA GLN A 526 12.84 -7.33 -4.84
C GLN A 526 11.71 -7.25 -5.88
N LEU A 527 11.23 -6.06 -6.20
CA LEU A 527 10.15 -5.87 -7.18
C LEU A 527 10.68 -5.99 -8.61
N ASN A 528 9.84 -6.44 -9.52
CA ASN A 528 10.18 -6.63 -10.92
C ASN A 528 10.68 -5.34 -11.58
N TYR A 529 11.61 -5.45 -12.52
CA TYR A 529 12.14 -4.30 -13.25
C TYR A 529 11.07 -3.51 -14.01
N THR A 530 10.00 -4.17 -14.47
CA THR A 530 8.85 -3.54 -15.14
C THR A 530 8.17 -2.52 -14.23
N ASN A 531 8.01 -2.85 -12.93
CA ASN A 531 7.43 -1.96 -11.94
C ASN A 531 8.33 -0.75 -11.66
N TRP A 532 9.65 -0.95 -11.64
CA TRP A 532 10.62 0.14 -11.57
C TRP A 532 10.54 1.05 -12.79
N ALA A 533 10.46 0.48 -14.00
CA ALA A 533 10.32 1.26 -15.22
C ALA A 533 9.04 2.10 -15.23
N ALA A 534 7.90 1.49 -14.88
CA ALA A 534 6.62 2.18 -14.78
C ALA A 534 6.66 3.31 -13.73
N PHE A 535 7.24 3.05 -12.56
CA PHE A 535 7.39 4.04 -11.50
C PHE A 535 8.30 5.21 -11.93
N LEU A 536 9.45 4.93 -12.55
CA LEU A 536 10.36 5.96 -13.06
C LEU A 536 9.73 6.79 -14.18
N ILE A 537 8.99 6.16 -15.12
CA ILE A 537 8.23 6.87 -16.16
C ILE A 537 7.22 7.80 -15.51
N TRP A 538 6.47 7.31 -14.49
CA TRP A 538 5.53 8.14 -13.75
C TRP A 538 6.18 9.34 -13.08
N LEU A 539 7.34 9.15 -12.43
CA LEU A 539 8.10 10.24 -11.84
C LEU A 539 8.62 11.24 -12.89
N CYS A 540 9.07 10.74 -14.04
CA CYS A 540 9.49 11.62 -15.16
C CYS A 540 8.33 12.47 -15.66
N VAL A 541 7.14 11.89 -15.86
CA VAL A 541 5.92 12.64 -16.22
C VAL A 541 5.63 13.71 -15.16
N GLY A 542 5.70 13.33 -13.88
CA GLY A 542 5.53 14.30 -12.78
C GLY A 542 6.54 15.44 -12.81
N LEU A 543 7.81 15.16 -13.07
CA LEU A 543 8.84 16.18 -13.19
C LEU A 543 8.59 17.12 -14.38
N VAL A 544 8.13 16.61 -15.52
CA VAL A 544 7.73 17.43 -16.67
C VAL A 544 6.57 18.37 -16.29
N VAL A 545 5.53 17.85 -15.60
CA VAL A 545 4.42 18.68 -15.11
C VAL A 545 4.91 19.74 -14.12
N TYR A 546 5.81 19.38 -13.20
CA TYR A 546 6.38 20.31 -12.24
C TYR A 546 7.17 21.44 -12.91
N LEU A 547 8.08 21.09 -13.81
CA LEU A 547 8.94 22.07 -14.50
C LEU A 547 8.14 22.99 -15.43
N SER A 548 7.09 22.46 -16.06
CA SER A 548 6.24 23.25 -16.98
C SER A 548 5.27 24.17 -16.24
N TYR A 549 4.68 23.73 -15.14
CA TYR A 549 3.62 24.44 -14.40
C TYR A 549 4.03 24.80 -12.96
N GLY A 550 4.39 23.80 -12.13
CA GLY A 550 4.55 23.93 -10.68
C GLY A 550 5.59 24.99 -10.28
N VAL A 551 6.79 24.94 -10.87
CA VAL A 551 7.88 25.90 -10.58
C VAL A 551 7.45 27.35 -10.75
N ARG A 552 6.59 27.65 -11.75
CA ARG A 552 6.17 29.01 -12.10
C ARG A 552 5.00 29.51 -11.27
N LYS A 553 4.13 28.61 -10.81
CA LYS A 553 2.86 28.95 -10.13
C LYS A 553 2.87 28.65 -8.63
N SER A 554 3.97 28.10 -8.11
CA SER A 554 4.16 27.84 -6.69
C SER A 554 3.93 29.11 -5.86
N LYS A 555 3.19 29.00 -4.74
CA LYS A 555 3.01 30.11 -3.80
C LYS A 555 4.33 30.64 -3.25
N LEU A 556 5.30 29.75 -2.98
CA LEU A 556 6.62 30.16 -2.52
C LEU A 556 7.39 30.93 -3.59
N ALA A 557 7.12 30.68 -4.88
CA ALA A 557 7.69 31.46 -5.97
C ALA A 557 7.16 32.89 -5.98
N THR A 558 5.85 33.06 -5.78
CA THR A 558 5.17 34.37 -5.76
C THR A 558 5.44 35.18 -4.52
N GLN A 559 5.79 34.55 -3.39
CA GLN A 559 6.14 35.27 -2.14
C GLN A 559 7.60 35.76 -2.13
N GLN A 560 8.47 35.20 -2.98
CA GLN A 560 9.89 35.58 -3.09
C GLN A 560 10.18 36.52 -4.28
N ALA A 561 9.20 36.68 -5.17
CA ALA A 561 9.24 37.66 -6.29
C ALA A 561 8.61 38.99 -5.87
#